data_87cf502d1bd80593b3eba8a9ba9bbbf3
#
_entry.id   87cf502d1bd80593b3eba8a9ba9bbbf3
#
_cell.length_a   1.000
_cell.length_b   1.000
_cell.length_c   1.000
_cell.angle_alpha   90.00
_cell.angle_beta   90.00
_cell.angle_gamma   90.00
#
_symmetry.space_group_name_H-M   'P 1'
#
loop_
_entity.id
_entity.type
_entity.pdbx_description
1 polymer ?
#
loop_
_entity_poly.entity_id
_entity_poly.type
_entity_poly.pdbx_seq_one_letter_code
_entity_poly.pdbx_strand_id
1 'polypeptide(L)'
;MKKLFIFFLSICGICDAQVFSENFNGNALPTGWTVENPDTAFNWNVGAQNGFAGFPSGAAFFDDDDAGPTGVNTNARLISPVINLTGVVNPKLSFDYANMIYNLDSTLKVEVFNGTSWIQVFTFSGEAGVWDLDFNTFSYVVTSYAAAANIDLTPYVNPAFKLRFVYDDVGDYSYGVVVDNVMITSGVLATSEALRSDHIMIYPNPVRDNIHIKVGSQNKLEKVSITDMSGKLVKTFDKESDSYDVSDIPKGTYIIMITNNNREVIRKKIIKK
;
A
#
# COMPACT_ATOMS: atom_id res chain seq x y z
N MET A 1 40.89 -27.16 -7.86
CA MET A 1 39.74 -26.35 -8.28
C MET A 1 38.83 -26.16 -7.08
N LYS A 2 38.86 -24.95 -6.47
CA LYS A 2 37.98 -24.62 -5.32
C LYS A 2 36.65 -24.17 -5.90
N LYS A 3 35.57 -24.90 -5.60
CA LYS A 3 34.20 -24.51 -5.96
C LYS A 3 33.75 -23.40 -5.02
N LEU A 4 33.56 -22.20 -5.55
CA LEU A 4 32.96 -21.06 -4.86
C LEU A 4 31.44 -21.27 -4.82
N PHE A 5 30.92 -21.60 -3.65
CA PHE A 5 29.46 -21.61 -3.39
C PHE A 5 29.02 -20.18 -3.07
N ILE A 6 28.36 -19.52 -4.01
CA ILE A 6 27.68 -18.25 -3.77
C ILE A 6 26.35 -18.57 -3.13
N PHE A 7 26.24 -18.31 -1.83
CA PHE A 7 24.98 -18.40 -1.10
C PHE A 7 24.20 -17.09 -1.35
N PHE A 8 23.16 -17.15 -2.15
CA PHE A 8 22.19 -16.06 -2.23
C PHE A 8 21.42 -15.99 -0.92
N LEU A 9 21.76 -15.02 -0.07
CA LEU A 9 20.98 -14.69 1.11
C LEU A 9 19.72 -13.95 0.63
N SER A 10 18.60 -14.65 0.51
CA SER A 10 17.30 -14.03 0.29
C SER A 10 16.95 -13.21 1.54
N ILE A 11 17.05 -11.91 1.44
CA ILE A 11 16.46 -10.98 2.40
C ILE A 11 14.96 -11.08 2.16
N CYS A 12 14.25 -11.86 2.96
CA CYS A 12 12.80 -11.86 2.99
C CYS A 12 12.37 -10.55 3.65
N GLY A 13 12.28 -9.48 2.84
CA GLY A 13 11.48 -8.32 3.19
C GLY A 13 10.03 -8.79 3.27
N ILE A 14 9.23 -8.17 4.12
CA ILE A 14 7.77 -8.30 4.11
C ILE A 14 7.34 -7.79 2.73
N CYS A 15 7.07 -8.71 1.83
CA CYS A 15 6.60 -8.40 0.49
C CYS A 15 5.10 -8.72 0.51
N ASP A 16 4.26 -7.69 0.60
CA ASP A 16 2.85 -7.86 0.31
C ASP A 16 2.75 -8.44 -1.10
N ALA A 17 2.09 -9.57 -1.25
CA ALA A 17 1.97 -10.17 -2.56
C ALA A 17 0.99 -9.33 -3.39
N GLN A 18 1.45 -8.84 -4.52
CA GLN A 18 0.60 -8.14 -5.48
C GLN A 18 -0.44 -9.11 -6.05
N VAL A 19 -1.71 -8.76 -5.90
CA VAL A 19 -2.87 -9.51 -6.42
C VAL A 19 -3.31 -8.93 -7.75
N PHE A 20 -3.33 -7.61 -7.85
CA PHE A 20 -3.74 -6.86 -9.04
C PHE A 20 -2.97 -5.54 -9.10
N SER A 21 -2.63 -5.09 -10.29
CA SER A 21 -2.15 -3.73 -10.50
C SER A 21 -2.54 -3.22 -11.88
N GLU A 22 -2.81 -1.91 -11.95
CA GLU A 22 -3.01 -1.16 -13.17
C GLU A 22 -2.38 0.22 -13.00
N ASN A 23 -1.57 0.62 -13.95
CA ASN A 23 -0.88 1.91 -13.96
C ASN A 23 -1.25 2.76 -15.17
N PHE A 24 -2.27 2.37 -15.91
CA PHE A 24 -2.82 3.09 -17.06
C PHE A 24 -1.80 3.63 -18.05
N ASN A 25 -0.65 2.96 -18.16
CA ASN A 25 0.40 3.35 -19.10
C ASN A 25 -0.09 3.23 -20.54
N GLY A 26 0.18 4.26 -21.34
CA GLY A 26 -0.20 4.29 -22.75
C GLY A 26 -1.36 5.25 -23.03
N ASN A 27 -1.99 5.09 -24.19
CA ASN A 27 -3.02 6.00 -24.70
C ASN A 27 -4.32 5.26 -25.05
N ALA A 28 -4.60 4.17 -24.38
CA ALA A 28 -5.81 3.39 -24.61
C ALA A 28 -6.26 2.70 -23.32
N LEU A 29 -7.56 2.51 -23.20
CA LEU A 29 -8.16 1.78 -22.10
C LEU A 29 -7.57 0.37 -22.02
N PRO A 30 -7.01 -0.06 -20.87
CA PRO A 30 -6.40 -1.37 -20.72
C PRO A 30 -7.41 -2.51 -20.93
N THR A 31 -6.92 -3.67 -21.35
CA THR A 31 -7.76 -4.83 -21.63
C THR A 31 -8.64 -5.21 -20.44
N GLY A 32 -9.92 -5.31 -20.67
CA GLY A 32 -10.92 -5.70 -19.69
C GLY A 32 -11.47 -4.55 -18.83
N TRP A 33 -10.86 -3.37 -18.86
CA TRP A 33 -11.49 -2.17 -18.33
C TRP A 33 -12.61 -1.68 -19.24
N THR A 34 -13.63 -1.10 -18.65
CA THR A 34 -14.78 -0.52 -19.36
C THR A 34 -15.16 0.82 -18.78
N VAL A 35 -15.79 1.67 -19.58
CA VAL A 35 -16.30 2.97 -19.17
C VAL A 35 -17.80 3.04 -19.39
N GLU A 36 -18.48 3.73 -18.49
CA GLU A 36 -19.91 4.01 -18.55
C GLU A 36 -20.16 5.42 -18.06
N ASN A 37 -21.00 6.17 -18.77
CA ASN A 37 -21.57 7.41 -18.26
C ASN A 37 -23.07 7.42 -18.63
N PRO A 38 -23.98 7.18 -17.67
CA PRO A 38 -25.41 7.18 -17.93
C PRO A 38 -25.98 8.57 -18.17
N ASP A 39 -25.25 9.62 -17.82
CA ASP A 39 -25.72 11.00 -17.87
C ASP A 39 -25.43 11.65 -19.22
N THR A 40 -24.24 11.35 -19.80
CA THR A 40 -23.80 11.91 -21.08
C THR A 40 -23.05 10.89 -21.94
N ALA A 41 -22.69 11.28 -23.17
CA ALA A 41 -21.82 10.45 -24.03
C ALA A 41 -20.32 10.61 -23.71
N PHE A 42 -19.95 11.53 -22.82
CA PHE A 42 -18.58 11.77 -22.43
C PHE A 42 -18.13 10.72 -21.39
N ASN A 43 -16.91 10.24 -21.52
CA ASN A 43 -16.44 9.13 -20.70
C ASN A 43 -15.00 9.30 -20.24
N TRP A 44 -14.60 8.48 -19.28
CA TRP A 44 -13.20 8.32 -18.89
C TRP A 44 -12.32 7.96 -20.06
N ASN A 45 -11.12 8.52 -20.08
CA ASN A 45 -10.07 8.26 -21.05
C ASN A 45 -8.80 7.76 -20.34
N VAL A 46 -7.86 7.23 -21.15
CA VAL A 46 -6.52 6.85 -20.70
C VAL A 46 -5.48 7.44 -21.61
N GLY A 47 -4.49 8.09 -21.06
CA GLY A 47 -3.40 8.68 -21.83
C GLY A 47 -2.63 9.74 -21.06
N ALA A 48 -1.59 10.26 -21.74
CA ALA A 48 -0.81 11.41 -21.30
C ALA A 48 -1.29 12.71 -21.99
N GLN A 49 -2.42 12.68 -22.68
CA GLN A 49 -2.87 13.75 -23.55
C GLN A 49 -4.01 14.57 -22.93
N ASN A 50 -4.22 15.75 -23.51
CA ASN A 50 -5.39 16.63 -23.35
C ASN A 50 -5.65 17.01 -21.89
N GLY A 51 -5.14 18.11 -21.44
CA GLY A 51 -5.43 18.64 -20.13
C GLY A 51 -4.62 18.04 -18.98
N PHE A 52 -4.17 16.80 -19.03
CA PHE A 52 -3.43 16.14 -17.95
C PHE A 52 -1.98 15.78 -18.35
N ALA A 53 -1.28 16.71 -18.98
CA ALA A 53 0.06 16.50 -19.54
C ALA A 53 1.17 16.16 -18.53
N GLY A 54 0.90 16.18 -17.23
CA GLY A 54 1.86 15.86 -16.19
C GLY A 54 2.08 14.36 -15.97
N PHE A 55 1.43 13.48 -16.73
CA PHE A 55 1.56 12.02 -16.65
C PHE A 55 2.43 11.48 -17.78
N PRO A 56 3.74 11.33 -17.57
CA PRO A 56 4.65 10.96 -18.67
C PRO A 56 4.39 9.56 -19.22
N SER A 57 3.72 8.70 -18.46
CA SER A 57 3.43 7.31 -18.82
C SER A 57 1.96 7.07 -19.21
N GLY A 58 1.08 8.04 -18.94
CA GLY A 58 -0.36 7.91 -19.02
C GLY A 58 -1.01 7.75 -17.65
N ALA A 59 -2.31 8.00 -17.59
CA ALA A 59 -3.19 7.78 -16.44
C ALA A 59 -4.63 7.61 -16.94
N ALA A 60 -5.53 7.15 -16.06
CA ALA A 60 -6.95 7.24 -16.32
C ALA A 60 -7.49 8.60 -15.83
N PHE A 61 -8.31 9.26 -16.62
CA PHE A 61 -8.85 10.57 -16.28
C PHE A 61 -10.27 10.77 -16.83
N PHE A 62 -11.03 11.58 -16.12
CA PHE A 62 -12.27 12.18 -16.60
C PHE A 62 -12.02 13.68 -16.70
N ASP A 63 -12.09 14.22 -17.92
CA ASP A 63 -11.85 15.62 -18.22
C ASP A 63 -13.21 16.33 -18.34
N ASP A 64 -13.66 16.91 -17.24
CA ASP A 64 -14.96 17.55 -17.17
C ASP A 64 -14.97 18.90 -17.89
N ASP A 65 -13.79 19.51 -18.04
CA ASP A 65 -13.62 20.74 -18.82
C ASP A 65 -13.91 20.49 -20.31
N ASP A 66 -13.40 19.39 -20.86
CA ASP A 66 -13.68 18.95 -22.23
C ASP A 66 -15.15 18.47 -22.41
N ALA A 67 -15.77 17.93 -21.36
CA ALA A 67 -17.19 17.58 -21.38
C ALA A 67 -18.07 18.82 -21.52
N GLY A 68 -17.59 19.95 -21.01
CA GLY A 68 -18.16 21.30 -21.14
C GLY A 68 -19.29 21.61 -20.13
N PRO A 69 -19.62 22.89 -19.96
CA PRO A 69 -20.44 23.37 -18.88
C PRO A 69 -21.95 23.08 -19.01
N THR A 70 -22.35 22.40 -20.04
CA THR A 70 -23.77 22.05 -20.27
C THR A 70 -24.11 20.60 -20.00
N GLY A 71 -23.09 19.78 -19.71
CA GLY A 71 -23.22 18.37 -19.34
C GLY A 71 -23.21 18.21 -17.82
N VAL A 72 -24.10 17.38 -17.30
CA VAL A 72 -24.07 16.95 -15.90
C VAL A 72 -23.51 15.53 -15.87
N ASN A 73 -22.42 15.32 -15.16
CA ASN A 73 -21.69 14.05 -15.10
C ASN A 73 -21.61 13.53 -13.65
N THR A 74 -22.77 13.16 -13.09
CA THR A 74 -22.85 12.74 -11.68
C THR A 74 -22.48 11.29 -11.45
N ASN A 75 -22.22 10.51 -12.50
CA ASN A 75 -22.07 9.06 -12.39
C ASN A 75 -21.17 8.43 -13.47
N ALA A 76 -20.14 9.16 -13.91
CA ALA A 76 -19.19 8.65 -14.89
C ALA A 76 -18.28 7.59 -14.27
N ARG A 77 -18.22 6.39 -14.83
CA ARG A 77 -17.62 5.20 -14.24
C ARG A 77 -16.47 4.66 -15.08
N LEU A 78 -15.37 4.33 -14.41
CA LEU A 78 -14.26 3.52 -14.91
C LEU A 78 -14.25 2.20 -14.15
N ILE A 79 -14.49 1.09 -14.84
CA ILE A 79 -14.77 -0.22 -14.23
C ILE A 79 -13.66 -1.20 -14.56
N SER A 80 -13.09 -1.84 -13.55
CA SER A 80 -12.04 -2.85 -13.69
C SER A 80 -12.53 -4.14 -14.37
N PRO A 81 -11.62 -4.95 -14.92
CA PRO A 81 -11.93 -6.35 -15.19
C PRO A 81 -12.33 -7.10 -13.90
N VAL A 82 -12.83 -8.33 -14.07
CA VAL A 82 -13.06 -9.23 -12.93
C VAL A 82 -11.73 -9.61 -12.30
N ILE A 83 -11.64 -9.46 -10.99
CA ILE A 83 -10.49 -9.82 -10.16
C ILE A 83 -10.93 -10.93 -9.20
N ASN A 84 -10.36 -12.11 -9.31
CA ASN A 84 -10.69 -13.18 -8.39
C ASN A 84 -9.95 -13.00 -7.07
N LEU A 85 -10.65 -12.61 -6.02
CA LEU A 85 -10.10 -12.47 -4.66
C LEU A 85 -10.30 -13.70 -3.77
N THR A 86 -10.83 -14.82 -4.30
CA THR A 86 -11.03 -16.03 -3.50
C THR A 86 -9.70 -16.50 -2.88
N GLY A 87 -9.68 -16.65 -1.56
CA GLY A 87 -8.49 -17.09 -0.83
C GLY A 87 -7.43 -16.01 -0.60
N VAL A 88 -7.64 -14.80 -1.09
CA VAL A 88 -6.74 -13.67 -0.80
C VAL A 88 -6.96 -13.23 0.65
N VAL A 89 -5.88 -13.18 1.41
CA VAL A 89 -5.90 -12.86 2.85
C VAL A 89 -5.70 -11.35 3.04
N ASN A 90 -6.60 -10.72 3.78
CA ASN A 90 -6.55 -9.29 4.11
C ASN A 90 -6.22 -8.40 2.89
N PRO A 91 -6.96 -8.50 1.77
CA PRO A 91 -6.68 -7.67 0.61
C PRO A 91 -6.85 -6.18 0.92
N LYS A 92 -5.91 -5.37 0.42
CA LYS A 92 -5.90 -3.92 0.57
C LYS A 92 -5.83 -3.26 -0.79
N LEU A 93 -6.67 -2.25 -1.02
CA LEU A 93 -6.62 -1.40 -2.19
C LEU A 93 -5.81 -0.13 -1.89
N SER A 94 -4.98 0.27 -2.84
CA SER A 94 -4.34 1.58 -2.90
C SER A 94 -4.37 2.12 -4.32
N PHE A 95 -4.35 3.43 -4.46
CA PHE A 95 -4.25 4.14 -5.73
C PHE A 95 -3.83 5.59 -5.49
N ASP A 96 -3.29 6.21 -6.52
CA ASP A 96 -2.99 7.64 -6.55
C ASP A 96 -4.10 8.38 -7.31
N TYR A 97 -4.40 9.62 -6.90
CA TYR A 97 -5.42 10.44 -7.55
C TYR A 97 -5.12 11.93 -7.44
N ALA A 98 -5.67 12.70 -8.38
CA ALA A 98 -5.81 14.14 -8.27
C ALA A 98 -7.25 14.50 -8.64
N ASN A 99 -7.85 15.41 -7.89
CA ASN A 99 -9.19 15.94 -8.17
C ASN A 99 -9.06 17.47 -8.32
N MET A 100 -9.40 17.95 -9.50
CA MET A 100 -9.23 19.36 -9.90
C MET A 100 -10.59 20.01 -9.94
N ILE A 101 -10.80 20.98 -9.07
CA ILE A 101 -12.08 21.66 -8.93
C ILE A 101 -12.06 23.05 -9.60
N TYR A 102 -13.23 23.50 -10.05
CA TYR A 102 -13.41 24.86 -10.57
C TYR A 102 -14.26 25.73 -9.62
N ASN A 103 -15.53 25.47 -9.52
CA ASN A 103 -16.45 26.27 -8.69
C ASN A 103 -16.98 25.50 -7.49
N LEU A 104 -17.38 24.27 -7.71
CA LEU A 104 -17.91 23.36 -6.69
C LEU A 104 -17.00 22.15 -6.55
N ASP A 105 -17.06 21.54 -5.38
CA ASP A 105 -16.32 20.33 -5.07
C ASP A 105 -16.85 19.16 -5.89
N SER A 106 -16.14 18.78 -6.95
CA SER A 106 -16.36 17.48 -7.59
C SER A 106 -15.96 16.34 -6.66
N THR A 107 -16.51 15.16 -6.91
CA THR A 107 -16.32 14.01 -6.04
C THR A 107 -15.76 12.82 -6.81
N LEU A 108 -14.70 12.22 -6.26
CA LEU A 108 -14.24 10.89 -6.64
C LEU A 108 -14.74 9.86 -5.63
N LYS A 109 -15.49 8.85 -6.11
CA LYS A 109 -15.89 7.70 -5.31
C LYS A 109 -15.20 6.45 -5.81
N VAL A 110 -14.93 5.50 -4.93
CA VAL A 110 -14.55 4.13 -5.32
C VAL A 110 -15.58 3.17 -4.74
N GLU A 111 -16.10 2.33 -5.62
CA GLU A 111 -17.05 1.29 -5.27
C GLU A 111 -16.51 -0.07 -5.67
N VAL A 112 -16.87 -1.09 -4.90
CA VAL A 112 -16.49 -2.48 -5.15
C VAL A 112 -17.71 -3.37 -5.30
N PHE A 113 -17.65 -4.33 -6.20
CA PHE A 113 -18.68 -5.33 -6.39
C PHE A 113 -18.45 -6.51 -5.45
N ASN A 114 -19.37 -6.71 -4.51
CA ASN A 114 -19.28 -7.76 -3.49
C ASN A 114 -19.83 -9.13 -3.94
N GLY A 115 -20.14 -9.28 -5.23
CA GLY A 115 -20.79 -10.46 -5.79
C GLY A 115 -22.29 -10.28 -6.06
N THR A 116 -22.93 -9.25 -5.49
CA THR A 116 -24.36 -8.95 -5.66
C THR A 116 -24.65 -7.48 -5.92
N SER A 117 -23.89 -6.57 -5.31
CA SER A 117 -24.12 -5.13 -5.39
C SER A 117 -22.80 -4.36 -5.35
N TRP A 118 -22.84 -3.10 -5.77
CA TRP A 118 -21.76 -2.15 -5.64
C TRP A 118 -21.83 -1.48 -4.26
N ILE A 119 -20.68 -1.44 -3.55
CA ILE A 119 -20.55 -0.86 -2.21
C ILE A 119 -19.47 0.19 -2.26
N GLN A 120 -19.75 1.40 -1.81
CA GLN A 120 -18.77 2.48 -1.70
C GLN A 120 -17.77 2.16 -0.59
N VAL A 121 -16.48 2.22 -0.92
CA VAL A 121 -15.36 1.97 0.01
C VAL A 121 -14.45 3.18 0.19
N PHE A 122 -14.57 4.16 -0.69
CA PHE A 122 -13.82 5.41 -0.61
C PHE A 122 -14.65 6.55 -1.23
N THR A 123 -14.48 7.74 -0.69
CA THR A 123 -15.00 8.99 -1.29
C THR A 123 -14.08 10.15 -0.92
N PHE A 124 -13.91 11.05 -1.85
CA PHE A 124 -13.21 12.30 -1.66
C PHE A 124 -13.95 13.40 -2.41
N SER A 125 -14.11 14.58 -1.79
CA SER A 125 -14.66 15.77 -2.41
C SER A 125 -13.70 16.93 -2.21
N GLY A 126 -13.64 17.84 -3.17
CA GLY A 126 -12.75 19.00 -3.15
C GLY A 126 -11.44 18.76 -3.87
N GLU A 127 -10.48 19.64 -3.67
CA GLU A 127 -9.21 19.64 -4.37
C GLU A 127 -8.23 18.63 -3.78
N ALA A 128 -7.60 17.82 -4.64
CA ALA A 128 -6.56 16.86 -4.24
C ALA A 128 -5.42 16.84 -5.26
N GLY A 129 -4.21 16.62 -4.75
CA GLY A 129 -2.98 16.68 -5.53
C GLY A 129 -2.46 18.12 -5.68
N VAL A 130 -1.39 18.27 -6.46
CA VAL A 130 -0.84 19.57 -6.85
C VAL A 130 -0.87 19.66 -8.36
N TRP A 131 -1.61 20.60 -8.89
CA TRP A 131 -1.82 20.80 -10.30
C TRP A 131 -1.77 22.27 -10.68
N ASP A 132 -1.59 22.58 -11.94
CA ASP A 132 -1.59 23.91 -12.52
C ASP A 132 -2.16 23.86 -13.93
N LEU A 133 -2.69 24.95 -14.41
CA LEU A 133 -3.15 25.12 -15.78
C LEU A 133 -2.06 25.87 -16.58
N ASP A 134 -1.48 25.20 -17.58
CA ASP A 134 -0.62 25.84 -18.57
C ASP A 134 -1.46 26.63 -19.57
N PHE A 135 -1.54 27.94 -19.37
CA PHE A 135 -2.30 28.85 -20.24
C PHE A 135 -1.77 28.94 -21.69
N ASN A 136 -0.58 28.42 -21.99
CA ASN A 136 -0.08 28.43 -23.37
C ASN A 136 -0.60 27.24 -24.17
N THR A 137 -0.82 26.13 -23.53
CA THR A 137 -1.29 24.87 -24.15
C THR A 137 -2.72 24.53 -23.76
N PHE A 138 -3.29 25.23 -22.80
CA PHE A 138 -4.56 24.90 -22.14
C PHE A 138 -4.57 23.45 -21.62
N SER A 139 -3.44 23.03 -21.04
CA SER A 139 -3.26 21.69 -20.51
C SER A 139 -3.06 21.72 -19.01
N TYR A 140 -3.67 20.80 -18.30
CA TYR A 140 -3.43 20.62 -16.87
C TYR A 140 -2.13 19.87 -16.63
N VAL A 141 -1.34 20.34 -15.68
CA VAL A 141 -0.09 19.74 -15.27
C VAL A 141 -0.25 19.28 -13.82
N VAL A 142 -0.40 17.99 -13.61
CA VAL A 142 -0.43 17.43 -12.25
C VAL A 142 1.00 17.06 -11.84
N THR A 143 1.52 17.72 -10.82
CA THR A 143 2.90 17.55 -10.35
C THR A 143 3.02 16.65 -9.12
N SER A 144 1.92 16.42 -8.41
CA SER A 144 1.85 15.54 -7.24
C SER A 144 0.43 15.01 -7.06
N TYR A 145 0.32 13.79 -6.56
CA TYR A 145 -0.94 13.11 -6.30
C TYR A 145 -1.24 13.02 -4.81
N ALA A 146 -2.51 12.95 -4.48
CA ALA A 146 -2.96 12.37 -3.23
C ALA A 146 -2.94 10.84 -3.35
N ALA A 147 -2.67 10.15 -2.26
CA ALA A 147 -2.67 8.70 -2.20
C ALA A 147 -3.79 8.19 -1.30
N ALA A 148 -4.62 7.31 -1.83
CA ALA A 148 -5.52 6.48 -1.04
C ALA A 148 -4.84 5.13 -0.77
N ALA A 149 -4.66 4.77 0.50
CA ALA A 149 -3.93 3.57 0.87
C ALA A 149 -4.64 2.76 1.94
N ASN A 150 -4.38 1.46 1.96
CA ASN A 150 -4.87 0.53 2.98
C ASN A 150 -6.40 0.43 3.08
N ILE A 151 -7.14 0.67 1.99
CA ILE A 151 -8.58 0.46 1.95
C ILE A 151 -8.87 -1.03 2.11
N ASP A 152 -9.58 -1.42 3.16
CA ASP A 152 -9.84 -2.81 3.48
C ASP A 152 -10.87 -3.45 2.56
N LEU A 153 -10.45 -4.46 1.81
CA LEU A 153 -11.31 -5.25 0.92
C LEU A 153 -11.72 -6.60 1.52
N THR A 154 -11.32 -6.91 2.74
CA THR A 154 -11.63 -8.20 3.40
C THR A 154 -13.13 -8.54 3.41
N PRO A 155 -14.05 -7.60 3.64
CA PRO A 155 -15.49 -7.89 3.61
C PRO A 155 -16.05 -8.20 2.21
N TYR A 156 -15.28 -7.94 1.15
CA TYR A 156 -15.74 -8.00 -0.23
C TYR A 156 -15.05 -9.09 -1.06
N VAL A 157 -14.32 -10.01 -0.40
CA VAL A 157 -13.63 -11.12 -1.06
C VAL A 157 -14.63 -12.05 -1.75
N ASN A 158 -14.52 -12.15 -3.08
CA ASN A 158 -15.35 -13.03 -3.91
C ASN A 158 -14.68 -13.32 -5.26
N PRO A 159 -15.11 -14.33 -6.03
CA PRO A 159 -14.49 -14.70 -7.31
C PRO A 159 -14.82 -13.73 -8.47
N ALA A 160 -15.84 -12.88 -8.32
CA ALA A 160 -16.31 -11.95 -9.33
C ALA A 160 -16.10 -10.48 -8.91
N PHE A 161 -15.14 -10.25 -8.01
CA PHE A 161 -14.83 -8.90 -7.53
C PHE A 161 -14.47 -7.98 -8.69
N LYS A 162 -14.97 -6.75 -8.61
CA LYS A 162 -14.58 -5.62 -9.45
C LYS A 162 -14.46 -4.38 -8.58
N LEU A 163 -13.70 -3.41 -9.03
CA LEU A 163 -13.76 -2.05 -8.52
C LEU A 163 -14.19 -1.09 -9.62
N ARG A 164 -14.75 0.06 -9.23
CA ARG A 164 -14.97 1.16 -10.16
C ARG A 164 -14.67 2.49 -9.51
N PHE A 165 -14.09 3.37 -10.28
CA PHE A 165 -13.98 4.78 -9.97
C PHE A 165 -15.22 5.47 -10.54
N VAL A 166 -15.80 6.37 -9.76
CA VAL A 166 -17.00 7.12 -10.16
C VAL A 166 -16.67 8.58 -9.96
N TYR A 167 -16.71 9.33 -11.03
CA TYR A 167 -16.64 10.78 -11.02
C TYR A 167 -18.05 11.38 -10.92
N ASP A 168 -18.16 12.47 -10.16
CA ASP A 168 -19.40 13.20 -9.92
C ASP A 168 -19.09 14.68 -9.85
N ASP A 169 -19.55 15.46 -10.82
CA ASP A 169 -19.41 16.91 -10.91
C ASP A 169 -20.36 17.67 -9.96
N VAL A 170 -21.12 16.94 -9.15
CA VAL A 170 -22.13 17.44 -8.20
C VAL A 170 -23.26 18.22 -8.91
N GLY A 171 -23.46 17.95 -10.20
CA GLY A 171 -24.48 18.58 -11.03
C GLY A 171 -24.12 19.99 -11.52
N ASP A 172 -22.85 20.30 -11.53
CA ASP A 172 -22.29 21.54 -12.05
C ASP A 172 -21.09 21.23 -12.96
N TYR A 173 -20.14 22.11 -13.07
CA TYR A 173 -18.97 22.04 -13.91
C TYR A 173 -17.70 22.11 -13.07
N SER A 174 -16.76 21.24 -13.37
CA SER A 174 -15.45 21.21 -12.73
C SER A 174 -14.33 20.97 -13.75
N TYR A 175 -13.08 20.78 -13.31
CA TYR A 175 -11.99 20.46 -14.23
C TYR A 175 -11.85 18.95 -14.46
N GLY A 176 -12.06 18.15 -13.43
CA GLY A 176 -12.05 16.71 -13.57
C GLY A 176 -11.16 15.97 -12.57
N VAL A 177 -10.92 14.71 -12.83
CA VAL A 177 -10.20 13.80 -11.93
C VAL A 177 -9.23 12.91 -12.69
N VAL A 178 -8.14 12.54 -12.03
CA VAL A 178 -7.13 11.61 -12.53
C VAL A 178 -6.90 10.50 -11.52
N VAL A 179 -6.70 9.27 -12.00
CA VAL A 179 -6.40 8.09 -11.19
C VAL A 179 -5.27 7.31 -11.83
N ASP A 180 -4.33 6.84 -10.99
CA ASP A 180 -3.21 6.00 -11.42
C ASP A 180 -2.75 5.05 -10.31
N ASN A 181 -1.79 4.17 -10.61
CA ASN A 181 -1.13 3.27 -9.68
C ASN A 181 -2.11 2.44 -8.82
N VAL A 182 -3.18 1.95 -9.45
CA VAL A 182 -4.17 1.11 -8.78
C VAL A 182 -3.55 -0.24 -8.42
N MET A 183 -3.57 -0.60 -7.15
CA MET A 183 -2.97 -1.82 -6.67
C MET A 183 -3.84 -2.50 -5.62
N ILE A 184 -4.01 -3.81 -5.75
CA ILE A 184 -4.53 -4.66 -4.68
C ILE A 184 -3.41 -5.57 -4.22
N THR A 185 -3.09 -5.51 -2.93
CA THR A 185 -2.13 -6.39 -2.28
C THR A 185 -2.83 -7.36 -1.35
N SER A 186 -2.30 -8.58 -1.21
CA SER A 186 -2.69 -9.43 -0.11
C SER A 186 -1.83 -9.10 1.10
N GLY A 187 -2.44 -8.86 2.24
CA GLY A 187 -1.72 -8.88 3.49
C GLY A 187 -1.13 -10.28 3.66
N VAL A 188 0.19 -10.42 3.57
CA VAL A 188 0.84 -11.62 4.09
C VAL A 188 0.30 -11.78 5.51
N LEU A 189 -0.03 -13.00 5.92
CA LEU A 189 -0.08 -13.32 7.34
C LEU A 189 1.33 -13.05 7.88
N ALA A 190 1.65 -11.77 8.08
CA ALA A 190 2.72 -11.43 8.98
C ALA A 190 2.32 -12.13 10.27
N THR A 191 3.05 -13.19 10.59
CA THR A 191 2.95 -13.75 11.93
C THR A 191 2.94 -12.54 12.86
N SER A 192 2.10 -12.53 13.87
CA SER A 192 1.85 -11.41 14.78
C SER A 192 3.13 -10.76 15.37
N GLU A 193 4.29 -11.26 15.01
CA GLU A 193 5.63 -10.77 15.31
C GLU A 193 6.01 -9.46 14.59
N ALA A 194 5.54 -9.21 13.34
CA ALA A 194 5.96 -8.02 12.59
C ALA A 194 5.34 -6.71 13.13
N LEU A 195 4.09 -6.75 13.57
CA LEU A 195 3.39 -5.58 14.13
C LEU A 195 3.81 -5.24 15.56
N ARG A 196 4.49 -6.15 16.27
CA ARG A 196 4.93 -5.99 17.66
C ARG A 196 6.42 -5.69 17.82
N SER A 197 7.18 -5.77 16.74
CA SER A 197 8.63 -5.54 16.79
C SER A 197 9.02 -4.09 17.00
N ASP A 198 8.12 -3.15 16.75
CA ASP A 198 8.40 -1.71 16.83
C ASP A 198 8.55 -1.18 18.26
N HIS A 199 8.16 -1.97 19.27
CA HIS A 199 8.29 -1.61 20.66
C HIS A 199 9.49 -2.24 21.39
N ILE A 200 10.28 -3.08 20.70
CA ILE A 200 11.49 -3.68 21.28
C ILE A 200 12.74 -3.21 20.55
N MET A 201 13.53 -2.45 21.25
CA MET A 201 14.86 -1.99 20.78
C MET A 201 15.96 -2.81 21.45
N ILE A 202 16.91 -3.28 20.63
CA ILE A 202 18.07 -4.06 21.08
C ILE A 202 19.32 -3.30 20.64
N TYR A 203 20.15 -2.90 21.61
CA TYR A 203 21.34 -2.13 21.33
C TYR A 203 22.47 -2.40 22.34
N PRO A 204 23.75 -2.17 21.92
CA PRO A 204 24.18 -1.93 20.56
C PRO A 204 24.08 -3.17 19.69
N ASN A 205 23.89 -2.99 18.40
CA ASN A 205 24.02 -4.07 17.41
C ASN A 205 24.81 -3.52 16.21
N PRO A 206 26.06 -3.94 15.98
CA PRO A 206 26.78 -5.08 16.60
C PRO A 206 27.17 -4.87 18.09
N VAL A 207 27.09 -5.97 18.84
CA VAL A 207 27.40 -6.02 20.28
C VAL A 207 28.82 -6.57 20.55
N ARG A 208 29.48 -6.06 21.61
CA ARG A 208 30.71 -6.63 22.17
C ARG A 208 30.43 -7.43 23.45
N ASP A 209 30.19 -6.77 24.55
CA ASP A 209 30.13 -7.41 25.85
C ASP A 209 28.72 -7.43 26.44
N ASN A 210 27.94 -6.36 26.28
CA ASN A 210 26.63 -6.20 26.86
C ASN A 210 25.60 -5.76 25.84
N ILE A 211 24.40 -6.30 25.93
CA ILE A 211 23.24 -5.95 25.12
C ILE A 211 22.14 -5.39 26.04
N HIS A 212 21.52 -4.31 25.60
CA HIS A 212 20.36 -3.71 26.26
C HIS A 212 19.10 -3.99 25.46
N ILE A 213 18.02 -4.27 26.17
CA ILE A 213 16.71 -4.53 25.57
C ILE A 213 15.73 -3.54 26.17
N LYS A 214 15.21 -2.62 25.34
CA LYS A 214 14.10 -1.76 25.70
C LYS A 214 12.80 -2.33 25.19
N VAL A 215 11.82 -2.48 26.05
CA VAL A 215 10.44 -2.85 25.73
C VAL A 215 9.52 -1.68 26.01
N GLY A 216 8.42 -1.57 25.26
CA GLY A 216 7.39 -0.58 25.53
C GLY A 216 6.76 -0.78 26.92
N SER A 217 6.25 0.29 27.52
CA SER A 217 5.84 0.40 28.93
C SER A 217 4.78 -0.60 29.42
N GLN A 218 4.17 -1.38 28.55
CA GLN A 218 3.14 -2.37 28.91
C GLN A 218 3.63 -3.83 28.94
N ASN A 219 4.89 -4.08 28.57
CA ASN A 219 5.45 -5.42 28.45
C ASN A 219 6.58 -5.62 29.46
N LYS A 220 6.51 -6.68 30.26
CA LYS A 220 7.62 -7.14 31.11
C LYS A 220 8.32 -8.32 30.42
N LEU A 221 9.64 -8.34 30.52
CA LEU A 221 10.45 -9.44 30.00
C LEU A 221 10.41 -10.62 30.97
N GLU A 222 10.04 -11.78 30.48
CA GLU A 222 10.06 -13.04 31.25
C GLU A 222 11.34 -13.83 30.98
N LYS A 223 11.75 -13.91 29.70
CA LYS A 223 12.91 -14.68 29.29
C LYS A 223 13.59 -14.10 28.05
N VAL A 224 14.92 -14.16 28.05
CA VAL A 224 15.74 -13.84 26.88
C VAL A 224 16.61 -15.05 26.56
N SER A 225 16.56 -15.54 25.32
CA SER A 225 17.36 -16.67 24.84
C SER A 225 18.12 -16.28 23.58
N ILE A 226 19.35 -16.75 23.45
CA ILE A 226 20.20 -16.53 22.29
C ILE A 226 20.52 -17.86 21.65
N THR A 227 20.25 -17.99 20.36
CA THR A 227 20.59 -19.18 19.56
C THR A 227 21.55 -18.82 18.44
N ASP A 228 22.34 -19.77 18.03
CA ASP A 228 23.12 -19.64 16.78
C ASP A 228 22.19 -19.81 15.54
N MET A 229 22.77 -19.66 14.36
CA MET A 229 22.00 -19.76 13.10
C MET A 229 21.52 -21.20 12.77
N SER A 230 21.98 -22.20 13.52
CA SER A 230 21.47 -23.58 13.42
C SER A 230 20.28 -23.84 14.37
N GLY A 231 19.94 -22.87 15.22
CA GLY A 231 18.90 -22.99 16.24
C GLY A 231 19.39 -23.57 17.57
N LYS A 232 20.68 -23.85 17.72
CA LYS A 232 21.26 -24.33 18.97
C LYS A 232 21.26 -23.21 20.00
N LEU A 233 20.73 -23.49 21.19
CA LEU A 233 20.74 -22.55 22.32
C LEU A 233 22.18 -22.31 22.78
N VAL A 234 22.57 -21.03 22.84
CA VAL A 234 23.89 -20.55 23.25
C VAL A 234 23.85 -19.97 24.65
N LYS A 235 22.85 -19.15 24.95
CA LYS A 235 22.72 -18.50 26.26
C LYS A 235 21.25 -18.18 26.60
N THR A 236 20.95 -18.16 27.90
CA THR A 236 19.61 -17.84 28.41
C THR A 236 19.71 -16.92 29.63
N PHE A 237 18.72 -16.02 29.74
CA PHE A 237 18.52 -15.15 30.90
C PHE A 237 17.05 -15.26 31.31
N ASP A 238 16.80 -15.71 32.54
CA ASP A 238 15.46 -15.97 33.06
C ASP A 238 14.93 -14.83 33.95
N LYS A 239 15.56 -13.67 33.87
CA LYS A 239 15.14 -12.46 34.63
C LYS A 239 15.32 -11.23 33.73
N GLU A 240 14.40 -10.29 33.93
CA GLU A 240 14.53 -8.96 33.35
C GLU A 240 15.75 -8.24 33.96
N SER A 241 16.53 -7.58 33.07
CA SER A 241 17.71 -6.82 33.43
C SER A 241 17.88 -5.64 32.47
N ASP A 242 18.47 -4.56 32.95
CA ASP A 242 18.83 -3.41 32.10
C ASP A 242 19.96 -3.74 31.13
N SER A 243 20.73 -4.81 31.41
CA SER A 243 21.87 -5.22 30.62
C SER A 243 22.06 -6.73 30.69
N TYR A 244 22.34 -7.35 29.56
CA TYR A 244 22.58 -8.78 29.41
C TYR A 244 24.01 -8.99 28.92
N ASP A 245 24.82 -9.65 29.76
CA ASP A 245 26.23 -9.95 29.43
C ASP A 245 26.31 -11.08 28.39
N VAL A 246 26.95 -10.77 27.28
CA VAL A 246 27.19 -11.66 26.15
C VAL A 246 28.70 -11.75 25.80
N SER A 247 29.58 -11.37 26.73
CA SER A 247 31.04 -11.33 26.52
C SER A 247 31.64 -12.71 26.21
N ASP A 248 31.06 -13.76 26.78
CA ASP A 248 31.46 -15.16 26.62
C ASP A 248 30.96 -15.83 25.32
N ILE A 249 30.08 -15.14 24.56
CA ILE A 249 29.59 -15.67 23.27
C ILE A 249 30.64 -15.43 22.17
N PRO A 250 30.98 -16.42 21.36
CA PRO A 250 31.90 -16.25 20.22
C PRO A 250 31.42 -15.21 19.21
N LYS A 251 32.34 -14.61 18.46
CA LYS A 251 32.00 -13.71 17.37
C LYS A 251 31.15 -14.41 16.32
N GLY A 252 30.07 -13.76 15.89
CA GLY A 252 29.14 -14.39 14.93
C GLY A 252 27.80 -13.68 14.83
N THR A 253 26.90 -14.31 14.09
CA THR A 253 25.51 -13.91 13.95
C THR A 253 24.62 -14.83 14.78
N TYR A 254 23.71 -14.26 15.55
CA TYR A 254 22.83 -14.97 16.46
C TYR A 254 21.40 -14.47 16.33
N ILE A 255 20.45 -15.28 16.75
CA ILE A 255 19.05 -14.89 16.94
C ILE A 255 18.79 -14.78 18.44
N ILE A 256 18.36 -13.61 18.87
CA ILE A 256 17.85 -13.38 20.21
C ILE A 256 16.34 -13.55 20.19
N MET A 257 15.82 -14.35 21.11
CA MET A 257 14.40 -14.59 21.36
C MET A 257 14.02 -13.99 22.69
N ILE A 258 13.01 -13.14 22.70
CA ILE A 258 12.52 -12.42 23.87
C ILE A 258 11.10 -12.88 24.12
N THR A 259 10.83 -13.44 25.28
CA THR A 259 9.50 -13.83 25.73
C THR A 259 9.01 -12.82 26.77
N ASN A 260 7.82 -12.30 26.57
CA ASN A 260 7.18 -11.39 27.53
C ASN A 260 6.17 -12.12 28.44
N ASN A 261 5.63 -11.40 29.40
CA ASN A 261 4.63 -11.88 30.38
C ASN A 261 3.32 -12.39 29.73
N ASN A 262 3.07 -12.06 28.47
CA ASN A 262 1.93 -12.57 27.68
C ASN A 262 2.27 -13.84 26.89
N ARG A 263 3.46 -14.44 27.13
CA ARG A 263 4.00 -15.58 26.39
C ARG A 263 4.25 -15.32 24.91
N GLU A 264 4.37 -14.08 24.53
CA GLU A 264 4.72 -13.70 23.16
C GLU A 264 6.24 -13.81 22.98
N VAL A 265 6.65 -14.36 21.83
CA VAL A 265 8.06 -14.55 21.50
C VAL A 265 8.44 -13.65 20.34
N ILE A 266 9.35 -12.72 20.57
CA ILE A 266 9.90 -11.83 19.56
C ILE A 266 11.31 -12.27 19.22
N ARG A 267 11.64 -12.33 17.94
CA ARG A 267 12.96 -12.74 17.42
C ARG A 267 13.63 -11.58 16.71
N LYS A 268 14.88 -11.33 17.05
CA LYS A 268 15.73 -10.32 16.39
C LYS A 268 17.11 -10.89 16.09
N LYS A 269 17.72 -10.42 15.01
CA LYS A 269 19.11 -10.75 14.66
C LYS A 269 20.07 -9.84 15.40
N ILE A 270 21.12 -10.41 16.02
CA ILE A 270 22.23 -9.68 16.60
C ILE A 270 23.56 -10.13 15.99
N ILE A 271 24.53 -9.22 15.99
CA ILE A 271 25.88 -9.48 15.50
C ILE A 271 26.85 -9.28 16.67
N LYS A 272 27.56 -10.34 17.04
CA LYS A 272 28.63 -10.32 18.07
C LYS A 272 29.96 -10.03 17.39
N LYS A 273 30.69 -9.01 17.87
CA LYS A 273 32.03 -8.60 17.41
C LYS A 273 33.14 -9.14 18.28
#